data_09d5cab883908630476d038449dae4c7
#
_entry.id   09d5cab883908630476d038449dae4c7
#
_cell.length_a   1.000
_cell.length_b   1.000
_cell.length_c   1.000
_cell.angle_alpha   90.00
_cell.angle_beta   90.00
_cell.angle_gamma   90.00
#
_symmetry.space_group_name_H-M   'P 1'
#
loop_
_entity.id
_entity.type
_entity.pdbx_description
1 polymer ?
#
loop_
_entity_poly.entity_id
_entity_poly.type
_entity_poly.pdbx_seq_one_letter_code
_entity_poly.pdbx_strand_id
1 'polypeptide(L)'
;MKTKKFLLQEQDIPTAWYNIVADMATKPQPMLNPGTKEPLKAEDLYPLFARGLAEQELNTTDTWIEIPEEVRDLYKNWRPTPLVRAYGLERALDTPAHIYFKNESVSPVGSHKLNSAIPQAYFCRKEGVTNITTETGAGQWGTAMSYAAQAFGLELAVYMVKVSYNQKPYRRSIMQTFGAQVIASPSMSTKAGRKILTDHPTYQGSLGTAISEAVELAMQTPNCKYVLGSVLNHVALHQTVIGLEAEKQMEMAGEYPDVVIACFGGGSNFSGLSFPFLRHKLTEGRALRVVAAEPASCPKLTRGRFQYDFGDEAGHTPLIPMYTLGHTFAPAHIHAGGLRYHGAGAIVSQLKKDGLMDAIDIPQLETFDAARLFAATEGIIPAPESAH
;
A
#
# COMPACT_ATOMS: atom_id res chain seq x y z
N MET A 1 29.62 21.68 7.58
CA MET A 1 28.59 20.80 8.19
C MET A 1 28.19 19.77 7.20
N LYS A 2 27.98 18.49 7.60
CA LYS A 2 27.44 17.47 6.70
C LYS A 2 25.92 17.66 6.57
N THR A 3 25.39 17.68 5.34
CA THR A 3 23.95 17.79 5.08
C THR A 3 23.23 16.55 5.62
N LYS A 4 22.18 16.75 6.41
CA LYS A 4 21.36 15.66 6.98
C LYS A 4 20.03 15.49 6.26
N LYS A 5 19.39 16.58 5.80
CA LYS A 5 18.06 16.57 5.17
C LYS A 5 18.16 17.09 3.75
N PHE A 6 17.60 16.37 2.82
CA PHE A 6 17.50 16.75 1.41
C PHE A 6 16.03 17.08 1.12
N LEU A 7 15.76 18.34 0.83
CA LEU A 7 14.42 18.89 0.66
C LEU A 7 14.26 19.40 -0.75
N LEU A 8 13.22 18.96 -1.44
CA LEU A 8 12.76 19.48 -2.72
C LEU A 8 11.78 20.63 -2.49
N GLN A 9 11.46 21.38 -3.56
CA GLN A 9 10.46 22.44 -3.56
C GLN A 9 9.14 21.93 -4.15
N GLU A 10 8.03 22.65 -3.98
CA GLU A 10 6.71 22.27 -4.52
C GLU A 10 6.72 22.02 -6.03
N GLN A 11 7.50 22.78 -6.78
CA GLN A 11 7.69 22.60 -8.23
C GLN A 11 8.36 21.30 -8.62
N ASP A 12 9.00 20.62 -7.66
CA ASP A 12 9.67 19.33 -7.87
C ASP A 12 8.73 18.13 -7.65
N ILE A 13 7.49 18.38 -7.19
CA ILE A 13 6.47 17.33 -7.08
C ILE A 13 6.31 16.66 -8.45
N PRO A 14 6.35 15.32 -8.53
CA PRO A 14 6.19 14.62 -9.79
C PRO A 14 4.89 15.00 -10.51
N THR A 15 4.97 15.20 -11.82
CA THR A 15 3.81 15.49 -12.68
C THR A 15 3.20 14.22 -13.28
N ALA A 16 3.90 13.10 -13.19
CA ALA A 16 3.44 11.80 -13.65
C ALA A 16 3.88 10.71 -12.68
N TRP A 17 3.07 9.67 -12.55
CA TRP A 17 3.45 8.41 -11.91
C TRP A 17 4.23 7.53 -12.86
N TYR A 18 5.14 6.72 -12.33
CA TYR A 18 5.91 5.75 -13.09
C TYR A 18 5.24 4.37 -13.05
N ASN A 19 4.89 3.84 -14.22
CA ASN A 19 4.35 2.51 -14.39
C ASN A 19 5.46 1.53 -14.78
N ILE A 20 5.99 0.81 -13.81
CA ILE A 20 7.07 -0.16 -14.01
C ILE A 20 6.69 -1.28 -14.98
N VAL A 21 5.38 -1.62 -15.10
CA VAL A 21 4.92 -2.72 -15.96
C VAL A 21 5.29 -2.47 -17.42
N ALA A 22 5.30 -1.21 -17.87
CA ALA A 22 5.70 -0.86 -19.22
C ALA A 22 7.14 -1.30 -19.56
N ASP A 23 8.05 -1.21 -18.58
CA ASP A 23 9.48 -1.50 -18.74
C ASP A 23 9.87 -2.95 -18.34
N MET A 24 8.96 -3.73 -17.75
CA MET A 24 9.22 -5.13 -17.41
C MET A 24 9.33 -6.00 -18.68
N ALA A 25 10.36 -6.83 -18.77
CA ALA A 25 10.52 -7.82 -19.85
C ALA A 25 9.40 -8.88 -19.81
N THR A 26 9.08 -9.38 -18.63
CA THR A 26 7.94 -10.30 -18.40
C THR A 26 6.85 -9.54 -17.67
N LYS A 27 5.73 -9.30 -18.36
CA LYS A 27 4.56 -8.66 -17.74
C LYS A 27 3.92 -9.61 -16.71
N PRO A 28 3.30 -9.09 -15.62
CA PRO A 28 2.45 -9.91 -14.76
C PRO A 28 1.35 -10.61 -15.58
N GLN A 29 1.02 -11.84 -15.18
CA GLN A 29 -0.14 -12.52 -15.78
C GLN A 29 -1.42 -11.70 -15.49
N PRO A 30 -2.42 -11.73 -16.39
CA PRO A 30 -3.65 -10.96 -16.20
C PRO A 30 -4.45 -11.45 -14.99
N MET A 31 -5.20 -10.56 -14.37
CA MET A 31 -6.25 -10.95 -13.42
C MET A 31 -7.35 -11.72 -14.15
N LEU A 32 -7.95 -12.70 -13.48
CA LEU A 32 -8.99 -13.54 -14.06
C LEU A 32 -10.35 -13.32 -13.38
N ASN A 33 -11.39 -13.38 -14.18
CA ASN A 33 -12.75 -13.46 -13.67
C ASN A 33 -12.91 -14.77 -12.86
N PRO A 34 -13.40 -14.71 -11.61
CA PRO A 34 -13.51 -15.90 -10.76
C PRO A 34 -14.46 -16.96 -11.29
N GLY A 35 -15.49 -16.57 -12.05
CA GLY A 35 -16.48 -17.49 -12.63
C GLY A 35 -16.03 -18.14 -13.95
N THR A 36 -15.57 -17.31 -14.90
CA THR A 36 -15.20 -17.77 -16.25
C THR A 36 -13.76 -18.21 -16.39
N LYS A 37 -12.87 -17.75 -15.50
CA LYS A 37 -11.40 -17.91 -15.58
C LYS A 37 -10.76 -17.21 -16.78
N GLU A 38 -11.50 -16.35 -17.46
CA GLU A 38 -10.98 -15.53 -18.56
C GLU A 38 -10.27 -14.27 -18.02
N PRO A 39 -9.29 -13.74 -18.76
CA PRO A 39 -8.66 -12.45 -18.43
C PRO A 39 -9.68 -11.32 -18.33
N LEU A 40 -9.57 -10.52 -17.28
CA LEU A 40 -10.43 -9.36 -17.09
C LEU A 40 -10.09 -8.22 -18.07
N LYS A 41 -11.14 -7.55 -18.52
CA LYS A 41 -11.07 -6.25 -19.20
C LYS A 41 -11.40 -5.12 -18.23
N ALA A 42 -11.09 -3.89 -18.60
CA ALA A 42 -11.38 -2.74 -17.75
C ALA A 42 -12.87 -2.61 -17.39
N GLU A 43 -13.73 -2.93 -18.36
CA GLU A 43 -15.19 -2.90 -18.20
C GLU A 43 -15.70 -3.85 -17.10
N ASP A 44 -15.02 -4.98 -16.90
CA ASP A 44 -15.36 -5.96 -15.86
C ASP A 44 -15.10 -5.40 -14.45
N LEU A 45 -14.20 -4.42 -14.33
CA LEU A 45 -13.84 -3.76 -13.08
C LEU A 45 -14.69 -2.51 -12.78
N TYR A 46 -15.35 -1.92 -13.78
CA TYR A 46 -16.16 -0.71 -13.60
C TYR A 46 -17.29 -0.82 -12.57
N PRO A 47 -17.95 -1.97 -12.38
CA PRO A 47 -18.92 -2.08 -11.30
C PRO A 47 -18.32 -1.82 -9.92
N LEU A 48 -17.06 -2.18 -9.70
CA LEU A 48 -16.38 -2.12 -8.41
C LEU A 48 -15.48 -0.88 -8.24
N PHE A 49 -14.77 -0.47 -9.29
CA PHE A 49 -13.82 0.65 -9.28
C PHE A 49 -14.26 1.80 -10.18
N ALA A 50 -13.78 2.99 -9.90
CA ALA A 50 -13.86 4.10 -10.85
C ALA A 50 -13.11 3.74 -12.14
N ARG A 51 -13.61 4.19 -13.31
CA ARG A 51 -13.07 3.82 -14.63
C ARG A 51 -11.59 4.13 -14.75
N GLY A 52 -11.19 5.35 -14.39
CA GLY A 52 -9.79 5.73 -14.45
C GLY A 52 -8.88 4.86 -13.59
N LEU A 53 -9.36 4.31 -12.46
CA LEU A 53 -8.61 3.36 -11.65
C LEU A 53 -8.53 1.98 -12.30
N ALA A 54 -9.62 1.51 -12.89
CA ALA A 54 -9.67 0.24 -13.62
C ALA A 54 -8.76 0.25 -14.86
N GLU A 55 -8.72 1.38 -15.57
CA GLU A 55 -7.82 1.58 -16.71
C GLU A 55 -6.35 1.58 -16.27
N GLN A 56 -6.03 2.28 -15.19
CA GLN A 56 -4.68 2.25 -14.60
C GLN A 56 -4.28 0.86 -14.09
N GLU A 57 -5.23 0.10 -13.52
CA GLU A 57 -4.98 -1.26 -13.03
C GLU A 57 -4.49 -2.19 -14.13
N LEU A 58 -5.04 -2.07 -15.33
CA LEU A 58 -4.75 -2.94 -16.47
C LEU A 58 -3.76 -2.32 -17.47
N ASN A 59 -3.23 -1.12 -17.21
CA ASN A 59 -2.29 -0.46 -18.10
C ASN A 59 -0.91 -1.14 -18.04
N THR A 60 -0.50 -1.70 -19.17
CA THR A 60 0.80 -2.40 -19.32
C THR A 60 1.72 -1.75 -20.33
N THR A 61 1.34 -0.61 -20.91
CA THR A 61 2.01 0.01 -22.05
C THR A 61 2.58 1.39 -21.77
N ASP A 62 1.84 2.22 -21.03
CA ASP A 62 2.25 3.61 -20.79
C ASP A 62 3.21 3.66 -19.60
N THR A 63 4.46 4.07 -19.86
CA THR A 63 5.50 4.19 -18.82
C THR A 63 5.20 5.31 -17.83
N TRP A 64 4.62 6.42 -18.31
CA TRP A 64 4.29 7.58 -17.49
C TRP A 64 2.80 7.89 -17.58
N ILE A 65 2.15 8.00 -16.42
CA ILE A 65 0.74 8.31 -16.31
C ILE A 65 0.60 9.65 -15.58
N GLU A 66 0.02 10.63 -16.25
CA GLU A 66 -0.12 11.99 -15.72
C GLU A 66 -0.86 12.03 -14.39
N ILE A 67 -0.34 12.81 -13.43
CA ILE A 67 -1.00 13.11 -12.17
C ILE A 67 -1.94 14.30 -12.37
N PRO A 68 -3.25 14.14 -12.19
CA PRO A 68 -4.20 15.25 -12.31
C PRO A 68 -3.80 16.45 -11.45
N GLU A 69 -4.07 17.65 -11.94
CA GLU A 69 -3.69 18.90 -11.25
C GLU A 69 -4.31 18.97 -9.85
N GLU A 70 -5.58 18.61 -9.70
CA GLU A 70 -6.29 18.62 -8.41
C GLU A 70 -5.67 17.65 -7.40
N VAL A 71 -5.11 16.53 -7.88
CA VAL A 71 -4.36 15.58 -7.04
C VAL A 71 -3.03 16.20 -6.61
N ARG A 72 -2.30 16.85 -7.53
CA ARG A 72 -1.03 17.54 -7.22
C ARG A 72 -1.24 18.70 -6.26
N ASP A 73 -2.33 19.44 -6.39
CA ASP A 73 -2.65 20.55 -5.48
C ASP A 73 -2.88 20.06 -4.06
N LEU A 74 -3.56 18.94 -3.88
CA LEU A 74 -3.69 18.32 -2.56
C LEU A 74 -2.36 17.76 -2.05
N TYR A 75 -1.50 17.22 -2.92
CA TYR A 75 -0.16 16.75 -2.54
C TYR A 75 0.71 17.86 -1.95
N LYS A 76 0.58 19.11 -2.37
CA LYS A 76 1.32 20.27 -1.83
C LYS A 76 1.14 20.47 -0.32
N ASN A 77 0.08 19.91 0.28
CA ASN A 77 -0.13 19.98 1.72
C ASN A 77 0.97 19.27 2.54
N TRP A 78 1.74 18.32 1.94
CA TRP A 78 2.80 17.60 2.65
C TRP A 78 3.98 17.17 1.77
N ARG A 79 3.83 17.22 0.45
CA ARG A 79 4.90 16.86 -0.49
C ARG A 79 5.60 18.12 -1.00
N PRO A 80 6.90 18.00 -1.37
CA PRO A 80 7.76 16.80 -1.30
C PRO A 80 8.12 16.42 0.13
N THR A 81 8.23 15.11 0.41
CA THR A 81 8.63 14.62 1.73
C THR A 81 10.17 14.56 1.87
N PRO A 82 10.73 14.70 3.07
CA PRO A 82 12.18 14.73 3.26
C PRO A 82 12.86 13.38 2.98
N LEU A 83 14.04 13.40 2.37
CA LEU A 83 15.03 12.34 2.47
C LEU A 83 16.04 12.71 3.56
N VAL A 84 16.30 11.82 4.49
CA VAL A 84 17.13 12.10 5.66
C VAL A 84 18.25 11.07 5.76
N ARG A 85 19.50 11.55 5.95
CA ARG A 85 20.62 10.67 6.25
C ARG A 85 20.67 10.33 7.73
N ALA A 86 20.72 9.05 8.04
CA ALA A 86 20.64 8.52 9.40
C ALA A 86 22.03 8.43 10.07
N TYR A 87 22.74 9.55 10.22
CA TYR A 87 24.08 9.59 10.81
C TYR A 87 24.15 8.99 12.23
N GLY A 88 23.08 9.11 13.03
CA GLY A 88 23.01 8.50 14.35
C GLY A 88 23.01 6.98 14.28
N LEU A 89 22.20 6.43 13.36
CA LEU A 89 22.10 4.99 13.12
C LEU A 89 23.40 4.43 12.54
N GLU A 90 24.02 5.11 11.55
CA GLU A 90 25.33 4.72 10.99
C GLU A 90 26.37 4.53 12.09
N ARG A 91 26.47 5.48 13.03
CA ARG A 91 27.41 5.41 14.18
C ARG A 91 27.05 4.28 15.14
N ALA A 92 25.77 4.10 15.44
CA ALA A 92 25.33 3.07 16.39
C ALA A 92 25.55 1.64 15.87
N LEU A 93 25.51 1.46 14.54
CA LEU A 93 25.78 0.19 13.88
C LEU A 93 27.27 -0.03 13.57
N ASP A 94 28.13 0.98 13.83
CA ASP A 94 29.56 0.97 13.47
C ASP A 94 29.79 0.53 12.01
N THR A 95 29.01 1.10 11.09
CA THR A 95 28.99 0.71 9.67
C THR A 95 29.55 1.82 8.78
N PRO A 96 30.30 1.47 7.70
CA PRO A 96 30.70 2.43 6.68
C PRO A 96 29.54 2.77 5.71
N ALA A 97 28.42 2.06 5.77
CA ALA A 97 27.29 2.28 4.89
C ALA A 97 26.65 3.66 5.10
N HIS A 98 26.27 4.31 4.02
CA HIS A 98 25.47 5.53 4.04
C HIS A 98 23.98 5.17 4.11
N ILE A 99 23.33 5.45 5.25
CA ILE A 99 21.93 5.06 5.49
C ILE A 99 21.03 6.27 5.33
N TYR A 100 20.04 6.15 4.44
CA TYR A 100 19.03 7.17 4.20
C TYR A 100 17.63 6.61 4.47
N PHE A 101 16.74 7.46 4.92
CA PHE A 101 15.31 7.11 4.99
C PHE A 101 14.43 8.20 4.40
N LYS A 102 13.44 7.78 3.63
CA LYS A 102 12.40 8.66 3.08
C LYS A 102 11.30 8.82 4.12
N ASN A 103 11.09 10.03 4.61
CA ASN A 103 10.19 10.30 5.73
C ASN A 103 8.77 10.64 5.27
N GLU A 104 7.92 9.63 5.08
CA GLU A 104 6.50 9.78 4.74
C GLU A 104 5.60 10.09 5.96
N SER A 105 6.15 10.14 7.18
CA SER A 105 5.37 10.45 8.38
C SER A 105 4.92 11.91 8.48
N VAL A 106 5.45 12.78 7.63
CA VAL A 106 5.10 14.22 7.59
C VAL A 106 3.74 14.49 6.93
N SER A 107 3.10 13.47 6.36
CA SER A 107 1.76 13.62 5.80
C SER A 107 0.70 13.89 6.88
N PRO A 108 -0.45 14.52 6.55
CA PRO A 108 -1.54 14.79 7.51
C PRO A 108 -2.03 13.56 8.28
N VAL A 109 -1.80 12.37 7.76
CA VAL A 109 -2.23 11.09 8.38
C VAL A 109 -1.06 10.25 8.89
N GLY A 110 0.17 10.78 8.83
CA GLY A 110 1.37 10.13 9.33
C GLY A 110 1.82 8.89 8.55
N SER A 111 1.47 8.77 7.26
CA SER A 111 1.87 7.62 6.43
C SER A 111 1.84 7.93 4.92
N HIS A 112 2.50 7.04 4.14
CA HIS A 112 2.51 7.07 2.66
C HIS A 112 1.14 6.81 2.02
N LYS A 113 0.17 6.28 2.75
CA LYS A 113 -1.09 5.78 2.16
C LYS A 113 -1.93 6.89 1.51
N LEU A 114 -1.74 8.12 1.96
CA LEU A 114 -2.44 9.28 1.40
C LEU A 114 -2.10 9.53 -0.07
N ASN A 115 -0.90 9.12 -0.51
CA ASN A 115 -0.48 9.24 -1.92
C ASN A 115 -1.39 8.47 -2.89
N SER A 116 -2.04 7.40 -2.43
CA SER A 116 -3.01 6.64 -3.24
C SER A 116 -4.46 6.96 -2.87
N ALA A 117 -4.72 7.35 -1.62
CA ALA A 117 -6.09 7.70 -1.21
C ALA A 117 -6.63 8.92 -1.97
N ILE A 118 -5.80 9.95 -2.16
CA ILE A 118 -6.18 11.17 -2.90
C ILE A 118 -6.58 10.86 -4.35
N PRO A 119 -5.75 10.19 -5.18
CA PRO A 119 -6.15 9.88 -6.56
C PRO A 119 -7.39 8.99 -6.62
N GLN A 120 -7.54 8.01 -5.73
CA GLN A 120 -8.72 7.14 -5.74
C GLN A 120 -10.01 7.93 -5.46
N ALA A 121 -9.99 8.84 -4.48
CA ALA A 121 -11.11 9.74 -4.22
C ALA A 121 -11.38 10.69 -5.40
N TYR A 122 -10.33 11.25 -6.01
CA TYR A 122 -10.44 12.10 -7.20
C TYR A 122 -11.16 11.38 -8.35
N PHE A 123 -10.72 10.17 -8.72
CA PHE A 123 -11.33 9.43 -9.83
C PHE A 123 -12.79 9.05 -9.53
N CYS A 124 -13.09 8.67 -8.28
CA CYS A 124 -14.49 8.45 -7.86
C CYS A 124 -15.32 9.73 -8.03
N ARG A 125 -14.84 10.86 -7.51
CA ARG A 125 -15.56 12.13 -7.61
C ARG A 125 -15.75 12.59 -9.05
N LYS A 126 -14.72 12.45 -9.90
CA LYS A 126 -14.75 12.81 -11.31
C LYS A 126 -15.83 12.06 -12.10
N GLU A 127 -16.16 10.84 -11.70
CA GLU A 127 -17.24 10.02 -12.27
C GLU A 127 -18.61 10.31 -11.66
N GLY A 128 -18.73 11.26 -10.73
CA GLY A 128 -19.98 11.58 -10.05
C GLY A 128 -20.36 10.55 -8.98
N VAL A 129 -19.42 9.71 -8.53
CA VAL A 129 -19.63 8.80 -7.39
C VAL A 129 -19.87 9.63 -6.13
N THR A 130 -20.79 9.20 -5.29
CA THR A 130 -21.12 9.87 -4.02
C THR A 130 -20.73 9.04 -2.80
N ASN A 131 -20.69 7.72 -2.93
CA ASN A 131 -20.41 6.82 -1.83
C ASN A 131 -19.19 5.94 -2.16
N ILE A 132 -18.32 5.77 -1.20
CA ILE A 132 -17.20 4.84 -1.31
C ILE A 132 -17.12 3.93 -0.10
N THR A 133 -16.64 2.72 -0.31
CA THR A 133 -16.39 1.74 0.77
C THR A 133 -14.95 1.30 0.75
N THR A 134 -14.44 0.94 1.91
CA THR A 134 -13.10 0.38 2.04
C THR A 134 -12.96 -0.49 3.27
N GLU A 135 -11.91 -1.29 3.29
CA GLU A 135 -11.44 -2.00 4.47
C GLU A 135 -10.26 -1.26 5.12
N THR A 136 -9.95 -1.63 6.36
CA THR A 136 -8.69 -1.26 7.00
C THR A 136 -8.26 -2.28 8.04
N GLY A 137 -6.99 -2.68 8.02
CA GLY A 137 -6.41 -3.58 9.03
C GLY A 137 -6.17 -2.84 10.35
N ALA A 138 -5.09 -2.06 10.40
CA ALA A 138 -4.67 -1.31 11.60
C ALA A 138 -5.28 0.10 11.72
N GLY A 139 -6.06 0.55 10.73
CA GLY A 139 -6.68 1.87 10.67
C GLY A 139 -5.91 2.91 9.84
N GLN A 140 -4.70 2.63 9.38
CA GLN A 140 -3.90 3.60 8.62
C GLN A 140 -4.52 3.93 7.26
N TRP A 141 -4.96 2.90 6.52
CA TRP A 141 -5.63 3.12 5.24
C TRP A 141 -6.98 3.83 5.42
N GLY A 142 -7.80 3.35 6.37
CA GLY A 142 -9.08 4.00 6.69
C GLY A 142 -8.90 5.49 7.03
N THR A 143 -7.87 5.85 7.81
CA THR A 143 -7.55 7.25 8.13
C THR A 143 -7.19 8.05 6.87
N ALA A 144 -6.34 7.50 6.00
CA ALA A 144 -5.95 8.17 4.75
C ALA A 144 -7.15 8.37 3.82
N MET A 145 -8.00 7.33 3.70
CA MET A 145 -9.17 7.41 2.85
C MET A 145 -10.24 8.35 3.41
N SER A 146 -10.37 8.44 4.75
CA SER A 146 -11.29 9.39 5.40
C SER A 146 -10.91 10.84 5.09
N TYR A 147 -9.61 11.17 5.16
CA TYR A 147 -9.11 12.49 4.75
C TYR A 147 -9.41 12.77 3.28
N ALA A 148 -9.10 11.82 2.39
CA ALA A 148 -9.32 11.97 0.95
C ALA A 148 -10.81 12.09 0.60
N ALA A 149 -11.68 11.28 1.22
CA ALA A 149 -13.11 11.34 1.03
C ALA A 149 -13.69 12.70 1.42
N GLN A 150 -13.25 13.24 2.57
CA GLN A 150 -13.65 14.58 3.00
C GLN A 150 -13.21 15.66 2.00
N ALA A 151 -11.96 15.58 1.49
CA ALA A 151 -11.42 16.56 0.55
C ALA A 151 -12.21 16.62 -0.76
N PHE A 152 -12.78 15.49 -1.20
CA PHE A 152 -13.57 15.40 -2.43
C PHE A 152 -15.10 15.32 -2.20
N GLY A 153 -15.58 15.48 -0.95
CA GLY A 153 -17.00 15.47 -0.62
C GLY A 153 -17.69 14.12 -0.90
N LEU A 154 -17.02 13.02 -0.54
CA LEU A 154 -17.53 11.65 -0.67
C LEU A 154 -17.95 11.09 0.70
N GLU A 155 -19.08 10.37 0.73
CA GLU A 155 -19.47 9.56 1.89
C GLU A 155 -18.61 8.31 1.95
N LEU A 156 -18.09 7.96 3.14
CA LEU A 156 -17.19 6.81 3.30
C LEU A 156 -17.64 5.86 4.40
N ALA A 157 -17.76 4.56 4.05
CA ALA A 157 -17.89 3.45 5.00
C ALA A 157 -16.57 2.65 5.07
N VAL A 158 -16.04 2.49 6.30
CA VAL A 158 -14.77 1.78 6.57
C VAL A 158 -15.03 0.54 7.39
N TYR A 159 -14.75 -0.64 6.84
CA TYR A 159 -14.74 -1.91 7.58
C TYR A 159 -13.38 -2.13 8.21
N MET A 160 -13.29 -1.99 9.53
CA MET A 160 -12.04 -2.12 10.28
C MET A 160 -11.97 -3.48 10.97
N VAL A 161 -10.86 -4.21 10.78
CA VAL A 161 -10.62 -5.49 11.42
C VAL A 161 -10.86 -5.39 12.93
N LYS A 162 -11.76 -6.22 13.49
CA LYS A 162 -12.32 -6.12 14.84
C LYS A 162 -11.27 -6.08 15.94
N VAL A 163 -10.22 -6.90 15.84
CA VAL A 163 -9.12 -6.85 16.81
C VAL A 163 -8.46 -5.47 16.87
N SER A 164 -8.22 -4.85 15.71
CA SER A 164 -7.63 -3.50 15.63
C SER A 164 -8.63 -2.41 16.02
N TYR A 165 -9.91 -2.58 15.69
CA TYR A 165 -10.99 -1.68 16.09
C TYR A 165 -11.04 -1.52 17.62
N ASN A 166 -10.83 -2.62 18.35
CA ASN A 166 -10.81 -2.63 19.82
C ASN A 166 -9.46 -2.12 20.38
N GLN A 167 -8.33 -2.53 19.79
CA GLN A 167 -6.99 -2.18 20.30
C GLN A 167 -6.56 -0.75 19.99
N LYS A 168 -7.12 -0.14 18.93
CA LYS A 168 -6.70 1.18 18.43
C LYS A 168 -7.87 2.18 18.35
N PRO A 169 -8.53 2.50 19.47
CA PRO A 169 -9.75 3.32 19.46
C PRO A 169 -9.55 4.72 18.88
N TYR A 170 -8.36 5.32 19.07
CA TYR A 170 -8.05 6.65 18.52
C TYR A 170 -8.03 6.68 16.99
N ARG A 171 -7.71 5.57 16.31
CA ARG A 171 -7.82 5.49 14.85
C ARG A 171 -9.26 5.68 14.38
N ARG A 172 -10.22 5.06 15.08
CA ARG A 172 -11.64 5.27 14.81
C ARG A 172 -12.04 6.73 15.00
N SER A 173 -11.63 7.36 16.11
CA SER A 173 -11.93 8.77 16.37
C SER A 173 -11.41 9.69 15.27
N ILE A 174 -10.19 9.47 14.77
CA ILE A 174 -9.63 10.25 13.67
C ILE A 174 -10.45 10.07 12.38
N MET A 175 -10.80 8.83 12.01
CA MET A 175 -11.63 8.56 10.85
C MET A 175 -13.00 9.24 10.94
N GLN A 176 -13.63 9.18 12.12
CA GLN A 176 -14.92 9.86 12.38
C GLN A 176 -14.79 11.38 12.34
N THR A 177 -13.67 11.95 12.77
CA THR A 177 -13.40 13.40 12.66
C THR A 177 -13.39 13.85 11.19
N PHE A 178 -12.95 12.99 10.27
CA PHE A 178 -13.03 13.22 8.83
C PHE A 178 -14.36 12.75 8.21
N GLY A 179 -15.40 12.45 9.02
CA GLY A 179 -16.75 12.15 8.54
C GLY A 179 -17.00 10.68 8.18
N ALA A 180 -16.02 9.77 8.31
CA ALA A 180 -16.22 8.38 7.93
C ALA A 180 -17.09 7.59 8.93
N GLN A 181 -17.93 6.70 8.41
CA GLN A 181 -18.58 5.66 9.18
C GLN A 181 -17.62 4.49 9.38
N VAL A 182 -17.31 4.11 10.61
CA VAL A 182 -16.37 3.03 10.92
C VAL A 182 -17.09 1.84 11.53
N ILE A 183 -16.98 0.68 10.90
CA ILE A 183 -17.69 -0.55 11.22
C ILE A 183 -16.67 -1.63 11.59
N ALA A 184 -16.85 -2.30 12.73
CA ALA A 184 -16.02 -3.44 13.12
C ALA A 184 -16.33 -4.65 12.23
N SER A 185 -15.29 -5.25 11.61
CA SER A 185 -15.40 -6.41 10.73
C SER A 185 -14.79 -7.68 11.40
N PRO A 186 -15.51 -8.83 11.39
CA PRO A 186 -16.81 -9.09 10.77
C PRO A 186 -17.98 -8.41 11.49
N SER A 187 -19.01 -8.01 10.69
CA SER A 187 -20.19 -7.32 11.16
C SER A 187 -21.48 -8.08 10.85
N MET A 188 -22.58 -7.71 11.49
CA MET A 188 -23.91 -8.21 11.14
C MET A 188 -24.57 -7.45 9.99
N SER A 189 -23.94 -6.41 9.43
CA SER A 189 -24.52 -5.57 8.38
C SER A 189 -24.45 -6.21 6.98
N THR A 190 -23.51 -7.11 6.74
CA THR A 190 -23.29 -7.79 5.45
C THR A 190 -23.65 -9.28 5.52
N LYS A 191 -23.86 -9.91 4.36
CA LYS A 191 -24.06 -11.38 4.29
C LYS A 191 -22.78 -12.12 4.63
N ALA A 192 -21.64 -11.63 4.10
CA ALA A 192 -20.31 -12.20 4.36
C ALA A 192 -19.99 -12.17 5.87
N GLY A 193 -20.18 -11.03 6.52
CA GLY A 193 -19.94 -10.88 7.96
C GLY A 193 -20.85 -11.76 8.79
N ARG A 194 -22.16 -11.80 8.50
CA ARG A 194 -23.11 -12.71 9.20
C ARG A 194 -22.72 -14.17 9.08
N LYS A 195 -22.37 -14.63 7.86
CA LYS A 195 -21.95 -16.02 7.65
C LYS A 195 -20.74 -16.38 8.51
N ILE A 196 -19.70 -15.54 8.48
CA ILE A 196 -18.47 -15.76 9.26
C ILE A 196 -18.77 -15.78 10.75
N LEU A 197 -19.60 -14.86 11.26
CA LEU A 197 -19.97 -14.83 12.69
C LEU A 197 -20.88 -15.98 13.11
N THR A 198 -21.66 -16.55 12.19
CA THR A 198 -22.43 -17.77 12.45
C THR A 198 -21.53 -18.98 12.56
N ASP A 199 -20.56 -19.12 11.66
CA ASP A 199 -19.63 -20.24 11.64
C ASP A 199 -18.57 -20.14 12.75
N HIS A 200 -18.15 -18.90 13.06
CA HIS A 200 -17.09 -18.58 14.04
C HIS A 200 -17.45 -17.36 14.91
N PRO A 201 -18.31 -17.51 15.96
CA PRO A 201 -18.85 -16.38 16.73
C PRO A 201 -17.80 -15.49 17.42
N THR A 202 -16.63 -16.04 17.76
CA THR A 202 -15.53 -15.34 18.45
C THR A 202 -14.45 -14.80 17.51
N TYR A 203 -14.63 -14.96 16.19
CA TYR A 203 -13.63 -14.56 15.21
C TYR A 203 -13.35 -13.04 15.27
N GLN A 204 -12.08 -12.68 15.31
CA GLN A 204 -11.63 -11.30 15.45
C GLN A 204 -11.40 -10.57 14.11
N GLY A 205 -11.70 -11.25 13.01
CA GLY A 205 -11.58 -10.72 11.66
C GLY A 205 -10.17 -10.81 11.06
N SER A 206 -10.13 -10.81 9.74
CA SER A 206 -8.93 -10.66 8.92
C SER A 206 -9.10 -9.46 7.99
N LEU A 207 -8.04 -9.06 7.30
CA LEU A 207 -8.16 -8.07 6.24
C LEU A 207 -9.03 -8.61 5.09
N GLY A 208 -8.89 -9.89 4.76
CA GLY A 208 -9.72 -10.57 3.76
C GLY A 208 -11.21 -10.52 4.06
N THR A 209 -11.60 -10.74 5.33
CA THR A 209 -12.99 -10.57 5.78
C THR A 209 -13.50 -9.14 5.58
N ALA A 210 -12.70 -8.15 5.98
CA ALA A 210 -13.08 -6.74 5.86
C ALA A 210 -13.20 -6.30 4.39
N ILE A 211 -12.36 -6.84 3.50
CA ILE A 211 -12.48 -6.65 2.04
C ILE A 211 -13.81 -7.23 1.54
N SER A 212 -14.15 -8.48 1.91
CA SER A 212 -15.41 -9.10 1.50
C SER A 212 -16.63 -8.26 1.86
N GLU A 213 -16.66 -7.70 3.08
CA GLU A 213 -17.75 -6.85 3.55
C GLU A 213 -17.81 -5.51 2.82
N ALA A 214 -16.66 -4.86 2.59
CA ALA A 214 -16.59 -3.59 1.86
C ALA A 214 -17.00 -3.74 0.39
N VAL A 215 -16.54 -4.81 -0.28
CA VAL A 215 -16.92 -5.14 -1.66
C VAL A 215 -18.43 -5.44 -1.75
N GLU A 216 -18.96 -6.24 -0.82
CA GLU A 216 -20.41 -6.54 -0.78
C GLU A 216 -21.24 -5.25 -0.66
N LEU A 217 -20.86 -4.33 0.23
CA LEU A 217 -21.57 -3.07 0.39
C LEU A 217 -21.46 -2.20 -0.88
N ALA A 218 -20.29 -2.12 -1.51
CA ALA A 218 -20.10 -1.38 -2.75
C ALA A 218 -21.01 -1.88 -3.87
N MET A 219 -21.11 -3.20 -4.03
CA MET A 219 -21.92 -3.83 -5.07
C MET A 219 -23.44 -3.71 -4.83
N GLN A 220 -23.87 -3.50 -3.58
CA GLN A 220 -25.29 -3.40 -3.20
C GLN A 220 -25.78 -1.96 -3.10
N THR A 221 -24.88 -0.99 -3.01
CA THR A 221 -25.22 0.42 -2.84
C THR A 221 -25.17 1.14 -4.19
N PRO A 222 -26.27 1.79 -4.63
CA PRO A 222 -26.24 2.60 -5.84
C PRO A 222 -25.19 3.69 -5.79
N ASN A 223 -24.52 3.95 -6.92
CA ASN A 223 -23.51 4.99 -7.07
C ASN A 223 -22.38 4.90 -6.02
N CYS A 224 -21.94 3.69 -5.71
CA CYS A 224 -20.89 3.38 -4.76
C CYS A 224 -19.73 2.65 -5.44
N LYS A 225 -18.50 2.95 -5.00
CA LYS A 225 -17.28 2.28 -5.45
C LYS A 225 -16.48 1.78 -4.27
N TYR A 226 -15.73 0.72 -4.50
CA TYR A 226 -14.76 0.19 -3.57
C TYR A 226 -13.38 0.83 -3.84
N VAL A 227 -12.65 1.16 -2.78
CA VAL A 227 -11.28 1.69 -2.83
C VAL A 227 -10.40 0.93 -1.85
N LEU A 228 -9.11 0.76 -2.15
CA LEU A 228 -8.22 -0.04 -1.31
C LEU A 228 -6.79 0.49 -1.26
N GLY A 229 -6.06 0.12 -0.19
CA GLY A 229 -4.78 0.74 0.18
C GLY A 229 -3.52 -0.03 -0.21
N SER A 230 -3.61 -1.18 -0.90
CA SER A 230 -2.46 -1.99 -1.30
C SER A 230 -2.85 -3.05 -2.33
N VAL A 231 -1.89 -3.87 -2.75
CA VAL A 231 -2.01 -5.04 -3.64
C VAL A 231 -2.18 -4.70 -5.11
N LEU A 232 -3.13 -3.85 -5.47
CA LEU A 232 -3.47 -3.55 -6.85
C LEU A 232 -2.43 -2.64 -7.54
N ASN A 233 -2.35 -2.76 -8.87
CA ASN A 233 -1.35 -2.09 -9.68
C ASN A 233 -1.50 -0.56 -9.63
N HIS A 234 -2.73 -0.03 -9.68
CA HIS A 234 -2.96 1.41 -9.58
C HIS A 234 -2.52 1.98 -8.21
N VAL A 235 -2.63 1.19 -7.13
CA VAL A 235 -2.10 1.61 -5.82
C VAL A 235 -0.57 1.68 -5.85
N ALA A 236 0.09 0.65 -6.40
CA ALA A 236 1.54 0.63 -6.56
C ALA A 236 2.02 1.80 -7.43
N LEU A 237 1.30 2.10 -8.51
CA LEU A 237 1.54 3.23 -9.42
C LEU A 237 1.51 4.57 -8.67
N HIS A 238 0.43 4.85 -7.93
CA HIS A 238 0.26 6.12 -7.20
C HIS A 238 1.37 6.35 -6.16
N GLN A 239 1.90 5.29 -5.58
CA GLN A 239 2.96 5.40 -4.57
C GLN A 239 4.32 5.79 -5.17
N THR A 240 4.53 5.67 -6.48
CA THR A 240 5.83 5.94 -7.11
C THR A 240 6.33 7.37 -6.93
N VAL A 241 5.47 8.33 -6.57
CA VAL A 241 5.86 9.68 -6.16
C VAL A 241 6.94 9.68 -5.07
N ILE A 242 6.97 8.65 -4.20
CA ILE A 242 7.95 8.49 -3.12
C ILE A 242 9.35 8.31 -3.71
N GLY A 243 9.52 7.34 -4.59
CA GLY A 243 10.80 7.02 -5.21
C GLY A 243 11.24 8.09 -6.21
N LEU A 244 10.31 8.68 -6.98
CA LEU A 244 10.61 9.77 -7.91
C LEU A 244 11.18 11.01 -7.21
N GLU A 245 10.67 11.34 -6.02
CA GLU A 245 11.29 12.37 -5.18
C GLU A 245 12.63 11.91 -4.61
N ALA A 246 12.70 10.65 -4.14
CA ALA A 246 13.92 10.11 -3.55
C ALA A 246 15.08 10.06 -4.56
N GLU A 247 14.83 9.77 -5.85
CA GLU A 247 15.83 9.85 -6.91
C GLU A 247 16.47 11.25 -6.97
N LYS A 248 15.67 12.30 -7.10
CA LYS A 248 16.15 13.69 -7.13
C LYS A 248 16.92 14.06 -5.85
N GLN A 249 16.46 13.57 -4.70
CA GLN A 249 17.10 13.84 -3.42
C GLN A 249 18.44 13.08 -3.26
N MET A 250 18.55 11.87 -3.83
CA MET A 250 19.83 11.15 -3.89
C MET A 250 20.83 11.86 -4.83
N GLU A 251 20.35 12.42 -5.95
CA GLU A 251 21.17 13.28 -6.82
C GLU A 251 21.68 14.52 -6.06
N MET A 252 20.84 15.18 -5.24
CA MET A 252 21.27 16.29 -4.37
C MET A 252 22.32 15.85 -3.35
N ALA A 253 22.27 14.59 -2.89
CA ALA A 253 23.28 14.01 -2.01
C ALA A 253 24.58 13.67 -2.74
N GLY A 254 24.60 13.65 -4.08
CA GLY A 254 25.71 13.19 -4.90
C GLY A 254 25.92 11.67 -4.82
N GLU A 255 24.89 10.93 -4.47
CA GLU A 255 24.95 9.47 -4.24
C GLU A 255 23.83 8.74 -5.01
N TYR A 256 23.99 7.44 -5.14
CA TYR A 256 22.96 6.53 -5.66
C TYR A 256 22.91 5.29 -4.75
N PRO A 257 21.73 4.72 -4.44
CA PRO A 257 21.66 3.59 -3.51
C PRO A 257 22.19 2.30 -4.15
N ASP A 258 23.00 1.55 -3.42
CA ASP A 258 23.35 0.17 -3.75
C ASP A 258 22.21 -0.79 -3.36
N VAL A 259 21.47 -0.42 -2.30
CA VAL A 259 20.37 -1.23 -1.76
C VAL A 259 19.17 -0.33 -1.44
N VAL A 260 17.99 -0.75 -1.87
CA VAL A 260 16.69 -0.15 -1.47
C VAL A 260 15.94 -1.19 -0.66
N ILE A 261 15.53 -0.83 0.57
CA ILE A 261 14.80 -1.72 1.48
C ILE A 261 13.47 -1.07 1.84
N ALA A 262 12.40 -1.84 1.84
CA ALA A 262 11.10 -1.37 2.31
C ALA A 262 10.27 -2.49 2.93
N CYS A 263 9.42 -2.12 3.91
CA CYS A 263 8.51 -3.06 4.56
C CYS A 263 7.43 -3.55 3.57
N PHE A 264 6.98 -4.79 3.75
CA PHE A 264 6.10 -5.45 2.81
C PHE A 264 4.83 -6.02 3.46
N GLY A 265 3.69 -5.39 3.15
CA GLY A 265 2.34 -5.94 3.38
C GLY A 265 1.77 -6.50 2.08
N GLY A 266 0.91 -5.73 1.40
CA GLY A 266 0.45 -6.04 0.03
C GLY A 266 1.37 -5.52 -1.08
N GLY A 267 2.30 -4.61 -0.75
CA GLY A 267 3.32 -4.10 -1.68
C GLY A 267 3.38 -2.58 -1.84
N SER A 268 2.41 -1.81 -1.37
CA SER A 268 2.31 -0.36 -1.68
C SER A 268 3.53 0.45 -1.20
N ASN A 269 4.02 0.23 0.02
CA ASN A 269 5.22 0.90 0.54
C ASN A 269 6.46 0.54 -0.27
N PHE A 270 6.68 -0.75 -0.48
CA PHE A 270 7.78 -1.27 -1.26
C PHE A 270 7.78 -0.73 -2.70
N SER A 271 6.66 -0.82 -3.40
CA SER A 271 6.51 -0.36 -4.78
C SER A 271 6.78 1.14 -4.90
N GLY A 272 6.24 1.93 -3.98
CA GLY A 272 6.40 3.38 -4.00
C GLY A 272 7.85 3.84 -3.94
N LEU A 273 8.64 3.22 -3.07
CA LEU A 273 10.05 3.58 -2.93
C LEU A 273 10.91 2.94 -4.03
N SER A 274 10.66 1.65 -4.35
CA SER A 274 11.63 0.86 -5.14
C SER A 274 11.43 0.93 -6.66
N PHE A 275 10.19 1.12 -7.16
CA PHE A 275 9.94 1.04 -8.60
C PHE A 275 10.69 2.10 -9.42
N PRO A 276 10.76 3.39 -9.02
CA PRO A 276 11.56 4.36 -9.75
C PRO A 276 13.04 3.95 -9.83
N PHE A 277 13.65 3.47 -8.75
CA PHE A 277 15.03 2.98 -8.77
C PHE A 277 15.19 1.70 -9.60
N LEU A 278 14.20 0.78 -9.56
CA LEU A 278 14.21 -0.42 -10.42
C LEU A 278 14.15 -0.06 -11.91
N ARG A 279 13.56 1.08 -12.30
CA ARG A 279 13.59 1.59 -13.66
C ARG A 279 15.02 1.61 -14.21
N HIS A 280 15.97 2.18 -13.48
CA HIS A 280 17.37 2.24 -13.90
C HIS A 280 18.00 0.85 -14.06
N LYS A 281 17.60 -0.12 -13.19
CA LYS A 281 18.04 -1.50 -13.36
C LYS A 281 17.47 -2.15 -14.63
N LEU A 282 16.17 -1.90 -14.91
CA LEU A 282 15.47 -2.51 -16.04
C LEU A 282 15.87 -1.89 -17.38
N THR A 283 16.04 -0.57 -17.44
CA THR A 283 16.25 0.17 -18.69
C THR A 283 17.71 0.49 -18.99
N GLU A 284 18.56 0.60 -17.97
CA GLU A 284 19.96 1.03 -18.07
C GLU A 284 20.95 -0.06 -17.61
N GLY A 285 20.45 -1.17 -17.05
CA GLY A 285 21.30 -2.23 -16.50
C GLY A 285 22.06 -1.83 -15.22
N ARG A 286 21.61 -0.77 -14.54
CA ARG A 286 22.30 -0.27 -13.33
C ARG A 286 22.23 -1.26 -12.19
N ALA A 287 23.37 -1.48 -11.52
CA ALA A 287 23.43 -2.37 -10.36
C ALA A 287 22.59 -1.79 -9.21
N LEU A 288 21.65 -2.58 -8.72
CA LEU A 288 20.81 -2.26 -7.58
C LEU A 288 20.28 -3.55 -6.95
N ARG A 289 20.36 -3.66 -5.64
CA ARG A 289 19.67 -4.67 -4.86
C ARG A 289 18.41 -4.08 -4.25
N VAL A 290 17.29 -4.76 -4.38
CA VAL A 290 16.00 -4.32 -3.80
C VAL A 290 15.47 -5.42 -2.89
N VAL A 291 15.14 -5.07 -1.64
CA VAL A 291 14.76 -6.03 -0.60
C VAL A 291 13.39 -5.66 -0.01
N ALA A 292 12.47 -6.62 -0.05
CA ALA A 292 11.20 -6.53 0.67
C ALA A 292 11.33 -7.19 2.04
N ALA A 293 11.01 -6.46 3.11
CA ALA A 293 11.03 -6.97 4.48
C ALA A 293 9.60 -7.24 4.96
N GLU A 294 9.28 -8.50 5.26
CA GLU A 294 7.94 -8.92 5.68
C GLU A 294 7.96 -9.57 7.08
N PRO A 295 6.82 -9.64 7.79
CA PRO A 295 6.76 -10.33 9.08
C PRO A 295 6.95 -11.84 8.94
N ALA A 296 7.77 -12.44 9.80
CA ALA A 296 7.91 -13.90 9.89
C ALA A 296 6.59 -14.62 10.21
N SER A 297 5.60 -13.91 10.77
CA SER A 297 4.25 -14.42 11.03
C SER A 297 3.30 -14.34 9.83
N CYS A 298 3.70 -13.66 8.75
CA CYS A 298 2.91 -13.52 7.51
C CYS A 298 3.84 -13.51 6.28
N PRO A 299 4.62 -14.61 6.05
CA PRO A 299 5.77 -14.65 5.13
C PRO A 299 5.37 -15.05 3.72
N LYS A 300 4.53 -14.25 3.05
CA LYS A 300 4.00 -14.59 1.72
C LYS A 300 5.03 -14.60 0.61
N LEU A 301 6.02 -13.69 0.65
CA LEU A 301 7.08 -13.65 -0.35
C LEU A 301 8.17 -14.70 -0.10
N THR A 302 8.50 -14.98 1.16
CA THR A 302 9.58 -15.91 1.52
C THR A 302 9.12 -17.37 1.58
N ARG A 303 7.87 -17.63 2.02
CA ARG A 303 7.33 -18.99 2.23
C ARG A 303 6.02 -19.27 1.50
N GLY A 304 5.41 -18.27 0.87
CA GLY A 304 4.17 -18.43 0.09
C GLY A 304 4.42 -19.12 -1.26
N ARG A 305 3.33 -19.47 -1.93
CA ARG A 305 3.34 -20.07 -3.26
C ARG A 305 2.91 -19.07 -4.31
N PHE A 306 3.53 -19.08 -5.49
CA PHE A 306 3.06 -18.30 -6.63
C PHE A 306 1.90 -19.03 -7.31
N GLN A 307 0.69 -18.46 -7.22
CA GLN A 307 -0.52 -19.00 -7.82
C GLN A 307 -1.59 -17.90 -7.97
N TYR A 308 -2.64 -18.19 -8.71
CA TYR A 308 -3.85 -17.38 -8.68
C TYR A 308 -4.57 -17.55 -7.34
N ASP A 309 -4.93 -16.44 -6.70
CA ASP A 309 -5.68 -16.45 -5.45
C ASP A 309 -6.63 -15.25 -5.37
N PHE A 310 -7.62 -15.32 -4.49
CA PHE A 310 -8.53 -14.22 -4.24
C PHE A 310 -7.87 -13.14 -3.37
N GLY A 311 -8.28 -11.89 -3.58
CA GLY A 311 -7.88 -10.79 -2.70
C GLY A 311 -8.61 -10.77 -1.36
N ASP A 312 -9.77 -11.45 -1.28
CA ASP A 312 -10.67 -11.48 -0.13
C ASP A 312 -11.03 -12.90 0.31
N GLU A 313 -11.51 -13.02 1.55
CA GLU A 313 -11.80 -14.33 2.17
C GLU A 313 -13.02 -15.03 1.56
N ALA A 314 -14.05 -14.28 1.13
CA ALA A 314 -15.28 -14.82 0.58
C ALA A 314 -15.23 -15.09 -0.94
N GLY A 315 -14.14 -14.70 -1.62
CA GLY A 315 -13.96 -14.90 -3.05
C GLY A 315 -14.80 -13.97 -3.93
N HIS A 316 -15.06 -12.75 -3.48
CA HIS A 316 -15.80 -11.74 -4.23
C HIS A 316 -14.91 -10.95 -5.21
N THR A 317 -13.60 -10.96 -4.98
CA THR A 317 -12.62 -10.24 -5.81
C THR A 317 -12.17 -11.07 -7.01
N PRO A 318 -11.58 -10.45 -8.04
CA PRO A 318 -10.88 -11.18 -9.09
C PRO A 318 -9.78 -12.10 -8.55
N LEU A 319 -9.44 -13.12 -9.34
CA LEU A 319 -8.25 -13.93 -9.12
C LEU A 319 -7.02 -13.17 -9.59
N ILE A 320 -6.04 -13.01 -8.68
CA ILE A 320 -4.81 -12.26 -8.91
C ILE A 320 -3.63 -13.24 -8.89
N PRO A 321 -2.71 -13.20 -9.87
CA PRO A 321 -1.47 -14.00 -9.83
C PRO A 321 -0.55 -13.42 -8.76
N MET A 322 -0.32 -14.16 -7.67
CA MET A 322 0.39 -13.65 -6.51
C MET A 322 1.20 -14.71 -5.77
N TYR A 323 2.24 -14.29 -5.06
CA TYR A 323 2.76 -15.07 -3.94
C TYR A 323 1.77 -14.96 -2.78
N THR A 324 1.26 -16.09 -2.31
CA THR A 324 0.18 -16.14 -1.32
C THR A 324 0.37 -17.24 -0.29
N LEU A 325 -0.17 -17.02 0.90
CA LEU A 325 -0.34 -18.02 1.96
C LEU A 325 -1.73 -18.68 1.90
N GLY A 326 -2.58 -18.26 0.94
CA GLY A 326 -3.98 -18.65 0.78
C GLY A 326 -4.94 -17.58 1.32
N HIS A 327 -6.01 -17.28 0.57
CA HIS A 327 -6.97 -16.22 0.92
C HIS A 327 -7.74 -16.46 2.24
N THR A 328 -7.77 -17.69 2.73
CA THR A 328 -8.33 -18.07 4.04
C THR A 328 -7.29 -18.03 5.17
N PHE A 329 -6.03 -17.67 4.89
CA PHE A 329 -4.99 -17.57 5.89
C PHE A 329 -5.29 -16.44 6.89
N ALA A 330 -5.37 -16.77 8.16
CA ALA A 330 -5.56 -15.81 9.26
C ALA A 330 -4.19 -15.47 9.90
N PRO A 331 -3.62 -14.28 9.63
CA PRO A 331 -2.34 -13.88 10.22
C PRO A 331 -2.44 -13.73 11.74
N ALA A 332 -1.36 -14.07 12.46
CA ALA A 332 -1.25 -13.82 13.88
C ALA A 332 -1.44 -12.31 14.21
N HIS A 333 -1.94 -12.03 15.41
CA HIS A 333 -2.25 -10.66 15.86
C HIS A 333 -1.00 -9.88 16.29
N ILE A 334 -0.02 -9.76 15.40
CA ILE A 334 1.17 -8.93 15.61
C ILE A 334 0.84 -7.44 15.58
N HIS A 335 1.71 -6.62 16.17
CA HIS A 335 1.52 -5.16 16.22
C HIS A 335 1.62 -4.47 14.86
N ALA A 336 2.44 -4.99 13.92
CA ALA A 336 2.52 -4.53 12.53
C ALA A 336 1.26 -4.92 11.75
N GLY A 337 0.11 -4.39 12.16
CA GLY A 337 -1.20 -4.72 11.60
C GLY A 337 -1.36 -4.39 10.12
N GLY A 338 -0.59 -3.41 9.61
CA GLY A 338 -0.57 -3.04 8.19
C GLY A 338 0.18 -4.04 7.29
N LEU A 339 0.90 -5.01 7.86
CA LEU A 339 1.61 -6.05 7.11
C LEU A 339 0.89 -7.42 7.14
N ARG A 340 -0.24 -7.52 7.85
CA ARG A 340 -1.05 -8.75 7.99
C ARG A 340 -1.98 -8.97 6.80
N TYR A 341 -1.41 -9.34 5.65
CA TYR A 341 -2.16 -9.69 4.45
C TYR A 341 -1.55 -10.93 3.80
N HIS A 342 -2.39 -11.85 3.34
CA HIS A 342 -2.00 -13.18 2.86
C HIS A 342 -1.25 -13.17 1.53
N GLY A 343 -1.43 -12.15 0.68
CA GLY A 343 -0.95 -12.10 -0.68
C GLY A 343 -0.04 -10.90 -0.99
N ALA A 344 0.71 -11.00 -2.07
CA ALA A 344 1.54 -9.95 -2.64
C ALA A 344 0.96 -9.45 -3.96
N GLY A 345 1.03 -8.14 -4.23
CA GLY A 345 0.58 -7.58 -5.51
C GLY A 345 1.21 -8.25 -6.73
N ALA A 346 0.48 -8.30 -7.83
CA ALA A 346 0.88 -9.03 -9.05
C ALA A 346 2.22 -8.57 -9.61
N ILE A 347 2.48 -7.25 -9.65
CA ILE A 347 3.76 -6.69 -10.14
C ILE A 347 4.92 -7.18 -9.27
N VAL A 348 4.81 -7.05 -7.96
CA VAL A 348 5.88 -7.47 -7.02
C VAL A 348 6.10 -8.98 -7.09
N SER A 349 5.02 -9.75 -7.22
CA SER A 349 5.10 -11.20 -7.38
C SER A 349 5.84 -11.59 -8.66
N GLN A 350 5.63 -10.87 -9.76
CA GLN A 350 6.36 -11.10 -11.01
C GLN A 350 7.83 -10.70 -10.87
N LEU A 351 8.13 -9.53 -10.28
CA LEU A 351 9.51 -9.09 -10.03
C LEU A 351 10.31 -10.11 -9.21
N LYS A 352 9.66 -10.67 -8.17
CA LYS A 352 10.28 -11.74 -7.36
C LYS A 352 10.52 -13.01 -8.17
N LYS A 353 9.54 -13.44 -8.95
CA LYS A 353 9.64 -14.63 -9.82
C LYS A 353 10.78 -14.50 -10.83
N ASP A 354 11.00 -13.28 -11.34
CA ASP A 354 12.07 -12.98 -12.31
C ASP A 354 13.44 -12.73 -11.65
N GLY A 355 13.55 -12.83 -10.32
CA GLY A 355 14.80 -12.62 -9.59
C GLY A 355 15.29 -11.17 -9.56
N LEU A 356 14.40 -10.21 -9.78
CA LEU A 356 14.71 -8.76 -9.80
C LEU A 356 14.72 -8.13 -8.40
N MET A 357 14.24 -8.84 -7.40
CA MET A 357 14.19 -8.42 -6.00
C MET A 357 14.40 -9.60 -5.04
N ASP A 358 14.87 -9.29 -3.83
CA ASP A 358 14.94 -10.21 -2.70
C ASP A 358 13.76 -10.00 -1.73
N ALA A 359 13.52 -11.00 -0.88
CA ALA A 359 12.62 -10.89 0.25
C ALA A 359 13.22 -11.52 1.50
N ILE A 360 12.99 -10.91 2.65
CA ILE A 360 13.38 -11.41 3.97
C ILE A 360 12.18 -11.38 4.90
N ASP A 361 12.11 -12.32 5.83
CA ASP A 361 11.10 -12.33 6.89
C ASP A 361 11.75 -12.11 8.26
N ILE A 362 11.16 -11.22 9.07
CA ILE A 362 11.74 -10.74 10.31
C ILE A 362 10.77 -11.02 11.48
N PRO A 363 11.27 -11.64 12.59
CA PRO A 363 10.49 -11.83 13.81
C PRO A 363 10.13 -10.50 14.49
N GLN A 364 8.94 -10.42 15.12
CA GLN A 364 8.43 -9.19 15.73
C GLN A 364 9.38 -8.58 16.78
N LEU A 365 10.03 -9.40 17.61
CA LEU A 365 10.92 -8.87 18.65
C LEU A 365 12.14 -8.16 18.06
N GLU A 366 12.71 -8.69 17.00
CA GLU A 366 13.82 -8.05 16.28
C GLU A 366 13.38 -6.70 15.69
N THR A 367 12.15 -6.61 15.16
CA THR A 367 11.62 -5.32 14.65
C THR A 367 11.44 -4.29 15.77
N PHE A 368 11.08 -4.71 16.99
CA PHE A 368 10.97 -3.81 18.13
C PHE A 368 12.34 -3.31 18.60
N ASP A 369 13.36 -4.15 18.60
CA ASP A 369 14.72 -3.74 18.93
C ASP A 369 15.26 -2.76 17.89
N ALA A 370 15.03 -3.01 16.60
CA ALA A 370 15.36 -2.09 15.52
C ALA A 370 14.62 -0.75 15.66
N ALA A 371 13.33 -0.78 15.99
CA ALA A 371 12.52 0.43 16.22
C ALA A 371 13.07 1.28 17.38
N ARG A 372 13.45 0.64 18.48
CA ARG A 372 14.04 1.32 19.65
C ARG A 372 15.39 1.95 19.31
N LEU A 373 16.24 1.21 18.59
CA LEU A 373 17.53 1.73 18.12
C LEU A 373 17.33 2.94 17.22
N PHE A 374 16.44 2.84 16.22
CA PHE A 374 16.15 3.95 15.31
C PHE A 374 15.60 5.18 16.06
N ALA A 375 14.67 4.98 16.99
CA ALA A 375 14.12 6.06 17.81
C ALA A 375 15.20 6.75 18.66
N ALA A 376 16.09 5.97 19.27
CA ALA A 376 17.18 6.50 20.09
C ALA A 376 18.22 7.28 19.26
N THR A 377 18.47 6.89 18.02
CA THR A 377 19.52 7.47 17.18
C THR A 377 19.03 8.62 16.29
N GLU A 378 17.80 8.54 15.78
CA GLU A 378 17.25 9.51 14.83
C GLU A 378 16.12 10.38 15.40
N GLY A 379 15.62 10.09 16.61
CA GLY A 379 14.59 10.89 17.28
C GLY A 379 13.18 10.71 16.71
N ILE A 380 12.95 9.66 15.94
CA ILE A 380 11.64 9.32 15.34
C ILE A 380 11.24 7.93 15.82
N ILE A 381 10.04 7.80 16.38
CA ILE A 381 9.48 6.49 16.72
C ILE A 381 8.82 5.93 15.44
N PRO A 382 9.41 4.91 14.79
CA PRO A 382 8.83 4.34 13.60
C PRO A 382 7.59 3.50 13.92
N ALA A 383 6.66 3.38 12.97
CA ALA A 383 5.60 2.40 13.08
C ALA A 383 6.19 0.97 13.11
N PRO A 384 5.53 -0.01 13.77
CA PRO A 384 5.97 -1.39 13.76
C PRO A 384 6.18 -1.94 12.33
N GLU A 385 5.39 -1.47 11.38
CA GLU A 385 5.53 -1.78 9.96
C GLU A 385 6.87 -1.31 9.40
N SER A 386 7.24 -0.07 9.65
CA SER A 386 8.48 0.54 9.12
C SER A 386 9.75 0.03 9.81
N ALA A 387 9.60 -0.63 10.96
CA ALA A 387 10.71 -1.22 11.71
C ALA A 387 11.17 -2.57 11.12
N HIS A 388 10.41 -3.16 10.19
CA HIS A 388 10.83 -4.33 9.42
C HIS A 388 11.87 -3.93 8.40
#